data_ec469cf4b840624d8baad498f7e0921f
#
_entry.id   ec469cf4b840624d8baad498f7e0921f
#
_cell.length_a   1.000
_cell.length_b   1.000
_cell.length_c   1.000
_cell.angle_alpha   90.00
_cell.angle_beta   90.00
_cell.angle_gamma   90.00
#
_symmetry.space_group_name_H-M   'P 1'
#
loop_
_entity.id
_entity.type
_entity.pdbx_description
1 polymer ?
#
loop_
_entity_poly.entity_id
_entity_poly.type
_entity_poly.pdbx_seq_one_letter_code
_entity_poly.pdbx_strand_id
1 'polypeptide(L)'
;LLTALIVIGLGKFTDVLFHVEKPKQSAYKVEGLEEAVTTSKLEQKVEEKVDITLLLSMGDLNHGEKVFKKCSACHMIASGGKNMIGPNLWSVIGRTAGSVSDYKYSKAMVAYGKEWTFEEMNSYLIKPQAYVKGTKMAFAGLRKEKDRASVILFMNSKSSNPKPLP
;
A
#
# COMPACT_ATOMS: atom_id res chain seq x y z
N LEU A 1 -24.14 41.23 9.41
CA LEU A 1 -22.95 42.12 9.46
C LEU A 1 -22.07 41.82 10.69
N LEU A 2 -22.65 41.70 11.90
CA LEU A 2 -21.89 41.46 13.14
C LEU A 2 -21.18 40.10 13.16
N THR A 3 -21.82 39.05 12.69
CA THR A 3 -21.25 37.69 12.62
C THR A 3 -20.05 37.60 11.66
N ALA A 4 -20.10 38.27 10.52
CA ALA A 4 -19.00 38.33 9.57
C ALA A 4 -17.77 39.05 10.15
N LEU A 5 -17.97 40.12 10.91
CA LEU A 5 -16.86 40.82 11.58
C LEU A 5 -16.21 39.97 12.68
N ILE A 6 -16.99 39.18 13.42
CA ILE A 6 -16.47 38.27 14.45
C ILE A 6 -15.61 37.16 13.81
N VAL A 7 -16.06 36.53 12.71
CA VAL A 7 -15.32 35.48 12.01
C VAL A 7 -13.99 36.00 11.45
N ILE A 8 -14.00 37.20 10.83
CA ILE A 8 -12.79 37.84 10.31
C ILE A 8 -11.84 38.22 11.45
N GLY A 9 -12.36 38.74 12.55
CA GLY A 9 -11.57 39.09 13.74
C GLY A 9 -10.91 37.90 14.38
N LEU A 10 -11.62 36.76 14.55
CA LEU A 10 -11.08 35.54 15.06
C LEU A 10 -10.01 34.94 14.14
N GLY A 11 -10.20 34.97 12.83
CA GLY A 11 -9.21 34.51 11.86
C GLY A 11 -7.91 35.32 11.95
N LYS A 12 -7.99 36.66 12.01
CA LYS A 12 -6.81 37.51 12.18
C LYS A 12 -6.11 37.31 13.54
N PHE A 13 -6.88 37.09 14.60
CA PHE A 13 -6.33 36.85 15.93
C PHE A 13 -5.59 35.52 16.02
N THR A 14 -6.13 34.44 15.40
CA THR A 14 -5.42 33.16 15.32
C THR A 14 -4.17 33.25 14.46
N ASP A 15 -4.16 33.99 13.35
CA ASP A 15 -2.97 34.19 12.53
C ASP A 15 -1.84 34.90 13.30
N VAL A 16 -2.17 35.82 14.19
CA VAL A 16 -1.18 36.53 15.01
C VAL A 16 -0.64 35.62 16.13
N LEU A 17 -1.50 34.82 16.79
CA LEU A 17 -1.10 33.93 17.88
C LEU A 17 -0.31 32.70 17.41
N PHE A 18 -0.61 32.20 16.21
CA PHE A 18 0.00 30.98 15.65
C PHE A 18 0.88 31.29 14.42
N HIS A 19 1.39 32.51 14.32
CA HIS A 19 2.31 32.89 13.26
C HIS A 19 3.62 32.10 13.38
N VAL A 20 3.77 31.06 12.57
CA VAL A 20 5.02 30.30 12.46
C VAL A 20 5.80 30.83 11.27
N GLU A 21 6.89 31.55 11.52
CA GLU A 21 7.84 31.91 10.46
C GLU A 21 8.44 30.65 9.87
N LYS A 22 8.20 30.42 8.60
CA LYS A 22 8.86 29.32 7.88
C LYS A 22 10.34 29.65 7.77
N PRO A 23 11.25 28.78 8.23
CA PRO A 23 12.67 29.02 8.11
C PRO A 23 13.07 29.20 6.64
N LYS A 24 13.80 30.25 6.34
CA LYS A 24 14.25 30.60 4.98
C LYS A 24 15.25 29.62 4.39
N GLN A 25 15.75 28.69 5.18
CA GLN A 25 16.67 27.62 4.75
C GLN A 25 16.26 26.31 5.39
N SER A 26 16.30 25.22 4.62
CA SER A 26 16.15 23.86 5.15
C SER A 26 17.29 23.55 6.14
N ALA A 27 16.97 23.03 7.32
CA ALA A 27 17.94 22.65 8.34
C ALA A 27 18.85 21.46 7.92
N TYR A 28 18.64 20.88 6.74
CA TYR A 28 19.42 19.77 6.22
C TYR A 28 20.19 20.22 4.96
N LYS A 29 21.48 20.54 5.12
CA LYS A 29 22.42 20.66 4.00
C LYS A 29 22.99 19.28 3.69
N VAL A 30 22.69 18.73 2.52
CA VAL A 30 23.42 17.62 1.94
C VAL A 30 24.54 18.22 1.12
N GLU A 31 25.78 18.15 1.61
CA GLU A 31 26.99 18.53 0.84
C GLU A 31 27.20 17.48 -0.24
N GLY A 32 27.17 17.89 -1.52
CA GLY A 32 27.56 17.04 -2.64
C GLY A 32 26.65 16.97 -3.87
N LEU A 33 25.81 17.99 -4.12
CA LEU A 33 25.06 18.06 -5.39
C LEU A 33 24.91 19.51 -5.84
N GLU A 34 26.04 20.11 -6.27
CA GLU A 34 25.97 21.24 -7.20
C GLU A 34 26.14 20.70 -8.63
N GLU A 35 25.21 21.06 -9.45
CA GLU A 35 25.04 21.05 -10.90
C GLU A 35 23.88 20.17 -11.38
N ALA A 36 22.75 20.78 -11.53
CA ALA A 36 21.81 20.77 -12.66
C ALA A 36 20.41 21.24 -12.27
N VAL A 37 20.26 22.55 -12.05
CA VAL A 37 18.93 23.16 -12.07
C VAL A 37 18.72 23.74 -13.46
N THR A 38 18.06 23.01 -14.32
CA THR A 38 17.29 23.60 -15.43
C THR A 38 16.04 22.77 -15.69
N THR A 39 14.93 23.33 -15.24
CA THR A 39 13.58 23.22 -15.82
C THR A 39 13.21 21.93 -16.55
N SER A 40 12.42 21.09 -15.92
CA SER A 40 11.21 20.58 -16.55
C SER A 40 10.26 20.02 -15.50
N LYS A 41 9.09 20.62 -15.42
CA LYS A 41 7.92 20.20 -14.65
C LYS A 41 7.40 18.88 -15.24
N LEU A 42 7.84 17.77 -14.67
CA LEU A 42 7.23 16.46 -14.83
C LEU A 42 7.32 15.79 -13.47
N GLU A 43 6.17 15.72 -12.79
CA GLU A 43 5.99 14.84 -11.63
C GLU A 43 6.16 13.38 -12.08
N GLN A 44 7.37 12.94 -12.28
CA GLN A 44 7.70 11.53 -12.23
C GLN A 44 7.94 11.20 -10.76
N LYS A 45 6.90 10.68 -10.11
CA LYS A 45 7.05 9.89 -8.90
C LYS A 45 8.05 8.78 -9.22
N VAL A 46 9.31 8.97 -8.84
CA VAL A 46 10.29 7.89 -8.81
C VAL A 46 9.71 6.84 -7.87
N GLU A 47 9.12 5.80 -8.41
CA GLU A 47 8.86 4.57 -7.66
C GLU A 47 10.25 4.00 -7.35
N GLU A 48 10.77 4.31 -6.17
CA GLU A 48 11.87 3.57 -5.60
C GLU A 48 11.47 2.09 -5.65
N LYS A 49 12.07 1.33 -6.58
CA LYS A 49 11.84 -0.11 -6.65
C LYS A 49 12.35 -0.70 -5.35
N VAL A 50 11.43 -1.00 -4.45
CA VAL A 50 11.73 -1.68 -3.21
C VAL A 50 12.43 -2.99 -3.57
N ASP A 51 13.64 -3.20 -3.06
CA ASP A 51 14.32 -4.49 -3.18
C ASP A 51 13.47 -5.53 -2.46
N ILE A 52 12.80 -6.37 -3.24
CA ILE A 52 11.87 -7.35 -2.71
C ILE A 52 12.58 -8.42 -1.89
N THR A 53 13.83 -8.76 -2.23
CA THR A 53 14.65 -9.72 -1.49
C THR A 53 14.95 -9.17 -0.10
N LEU A 54 15.38 -7.91 -0.03
CA LEU A 54 15.64 -7.24 1.25
C LEU A 54 14.34 -7.09 2.05
N LEU A 55 13.24 -6.72 1.42
CA LEU A 55 11.95 -6.63 2.10
C LEU A 55 11.54 -7.97 2.70
N LEU A 56 11.57 -9.06 1.93
CA LEU A 56 11.15 -10.38 2.39
C LEU A 56 12.07 -10.93 3.49
N SER A 57 13.36 -10.56 3.50
CA SER A 57 14.29 -10.97 4.56
C SER A 57 13.90 -10.43 5.95
N MET A 58 13.14 -9.33 6.02
CA MET A 58 12.62 -8.79 7.28
C MET A 58 11.36 -9.51 7.78
N GLY A 59 10.80 -10.40 6.97
CA GLY A 59 9.55 -11.09 7.24
C GLY A 59 9.71 -12.25 8.24
N ASP A 60 8.62 -12.55 8.95
CA ASP A 60 8.48 -13.67 9.86
C ASP A 60 7.12 -14.35 9.68
N LEU A 61 7.10 -15.67 9.54
CA LEU A 61 5.87 -16.43 9.27
C LEU A 61 4.85 -16.33 10.40
N ASN A 62 5.28 -16.38 11.66
CA ASN A 62 4.37 -16.29 12.81
C ASN A 62 3.79 -14.89 12.93
N HIS A 63 4.61 -13.87 12.62
CA HIS A 63 4.11 -12.49 12.54
C HIS A 63 3.14 -12.34 11.37
N GLY A 64 3.44 -12.95 10.21
CA GLY A 64 2.58 -12.98 9.03
C GLY A 64 1.19 -13.55 9.32
N GLU A 65 1.11 -14.65 10.07
CA GLU A 65 -0.16 -15.22 10.51
C GLU A 65 -0.95 -14.24 11.39
N LYS A 66 -0.27 -13.55 12.32
CA LYS A 66 -0.91 -12.51 13.15
C LYS A 66 -1.42 -11.34 12.31
N VAL A 67 -0.64 -10.87 11.34
CA VAL A 67 -1.04 -9.80 10.41
C VAL A 67 -2.21 -10.25 9.54
N PHE A 68 -2.22 -11.50 9.09
CA PHE A 68 -3.29 -12.08 8.26
C PHE A 68 -4.67 -12.03 8.94
N LYS A 69 -4.74 -11.96 10.26
CA LYS A 69 -6.01 -11.77 10.99
C LYS A 69 -6.78 -10.51 10.54
N LYS A 70 -6.07 -9.50 10.01
CA LYS A 70 -6.69 -8.31 9.41
C LYS A 70 -7.39 -8.62 8.07
N CYS A 71 -7.01 -9.72 7.43
CA CYS A 71 -7.55 -10.16 6.14
C CYS A 71 -8.67 -11.20 6.31
N SER A 72 -8.64 -11.97 7.40
CA SER A 72 -9.51 -13.12 7.64
C SER A 72 -10.98 -12.78 7.82
N ALA A 73 -11.32 -11.50 8.10
CA ALA A 73 -12.71 -11.04 8.11
C ALA A 73 -13.37 -11.12 6.71
N CYS A 74 -12.57 -11.03 5.65
CA CYS A 74 -13.05 -11.01 4.27
C CYS A 74 -12.53 -12.17 3.42
N HIS A 75 -11.43 -12.83 3.80
CA HIS A 75 -10.79 -13.86 3.01
C HIS A 75 -10.54 -15.15 3.80
N MET A 76 -10.77 -16.29 3.18
CA MET A 76 -10.19 -17.57 3.61
C MET A 76 -8.83 -17.77 2.93
N ILE A 77 -7.98 -18.64 3.53
CA ILE A 77 -6.67 -19.02 2.97
C ILE A 77 -6.43 -20.54 3.11
N ALA A 78 -7.48 -21.30 3.22
CA ALA A 78 -7.40 -22.77 3.29
C ALA A 78 -7.56 -23.38 1.89
N SER A 79 -6.88 -24.52 1.67
CA SER A 79 -7.10 -25.32 0.46
C SER A 79 -8.56 -25.76 0.38
N GLY A 80 -9.20 -25.58 -0.78
CA GLY A 80 -10.61 -25.87 -0.96
C GLY A 80 -11.57 -24.97 -0.17
N GLY A 81 -11.04 -23.90 0.48
CA GLY A 81 -11.87 -22.95 1.21
C GLY A 81 -12.76 -22.11 0.28
N LYS A 82 -13.94 -21.76 0.77
CA LYS A 82 -14.91 -20.95 0.03
C LYS A 82 -14.49 -19.48 -0.11
N ASN A 83 -15.02 -18.81 -1.13
CA ASN A 83 -15.00 -17.36 -1.20
C ASN A 83 -15.92 -16.75 -0.13
N MET A 84 -15.53 -15.58 0.36
CA MET A 84 -16.31 -14.79 1.34
C MET A 84 -16.67 -13.43 0.73
N ILE A 85 -16.51 -12.34 1.49
CA ILE A 85 -16.59 -10.96 0.96
C ILE A 85 -15.51 -10.76 -0.11
N GLY A 86 -14.31 -11.35 0.09
CA GLY A 86 -13.23 -11.46 -0.86
C GLY A 86 -13.02 -12.91 -1.34
N PRO A 87 -12.21 -13.12 -2.37
CA PRO A 87 -11.87 -14.46 -2.87
C PRO A 87 -11.01 -15.22 -1.89
N ASN A 88 -11.00 -16.56 -1.99
CA ASN A 88 -10.05 -17.40 -1.28
C ASN A 88 -8.62 -17.09 -1.73
N LEU A 89 -7.71 -16.98 -0.78
CA LEU A 89 -6.30 -16.62 -0.99
C LEU A 89 -5.35 -17.84 -1.00
N TRP A 90 -5.86 -19.07 -0.98
CA TRP A 90 -5.00 -20.25 -1.18
C TRP A 90 -4.26 -20.15 -2.50
N SER A 91 -2.95 -20.34 -2.50
CA SER A 91 -2.08 -20.21 -3.68
C SER A 91 -2.22 -18.85 -4.39
N VAL A 92 -2.39 -17.75 -3.64
CA VAL A 92 -2.56 -16.41 -4.23
C VAL A 92 -1.27 -15.89 -4.84
N ILE A 93 -0.11 -16.17 -4.24
CA ILE A 93 1.18 -15.77 -4.81
C ILE A 93 1.45 -16.59 -6.08
N GLY A 94 1.71 -15.88 -7.19
CA GLY A 94 1.84 -16.48 -8.52
C GLY A 94 0.53 -16.66 -9.28
N ARG A 95 -0.63 -16.33 -8.69
CA ARG A 95 -1.93 -16.41 -9.34
C ARG A 95 -2.27 -15.11 -10.06
N THR A 96 -2.91 -15.22 -11.21
CA THR A 96 -3.40 -14.04 -11.95
C THR A 96 -4.51 -13.33 -11.15
N ALA A 97 -4.44 -12.00 -11.06
CA ALA A 97 -5.48 -11.20 -10.43
C ALA A 97 -6.82 -11.35 -11.18
N GLY A 98 -7.90 -11.45 -10.42
CA GLY A 98 -9.24 -11.56 -11.02
C GLY A 98 -9.58 -12.93 -11.60
N SER A 99 -8.76 -13.98 -11.39
CA SER A 99 -8.87 -15.27 -12.08
C SER A 99 -9.71 -16.35 -11.37
N VAL A 100 -10.14 -16.14 -10.11
CA VAL A 100 -10.99 -17.13 -9.42
C VAL A 100 -12.37 -17.16 -10.06
N SER A 101 -12.73 -18.26 -10.68
CA SER A 101 -13.91 -18.39 -11.58
C SER A 101 -15.25 -18.22 -10.86
N ASP A 102 -15.33 -18.65 -9.59
CA ASP A 102 -16.53 -18.63 -8.77
C ASP A 102 -16.63 -17.38 -7.87
N TYR A 103 -15.79 -16.34 -8.12
CA TYR A 103 -15.83 -15.08 -7.41
C TYR A 103 -16.11 -13.89 -8.33
N LYS A 104 -17.08 -13.05 -7.97
CA LYS A 104 -17.45 -11.85 -8.76
C LYS A 104 -16.54 -10.66 -8.45
N TYR A 105 -15.44 -10.55 -9.18
CA TYR A 105 -14.51 -9.41 -9.09
C TYR A 105 -15.09 -8.07 -9.54
N SER A 106 -14.41 -6.98 -9.23
CA SER A 106 -14.65 -5.69 -9.88
C SER A 106 -14.10 -5.72 -11.32
N LYS A 107 -14.68 -4.90 -12.19
CA LYS A 107 -14.15 -4.72 -13.56
C LYS A 107 -12.68 -4.29 -13.54
N ALA A 108 -12.30 -3.42 -12.57
CA ALA A 108 -10.94 -2.95 -12.40
C ALA A 108 -9.96 -4.08 -12.06
N MET A 109 -10.34 -5.03 -11.19
CA MET A 109 -9.47 -6.16 -10.81
C MET A 109 -9.32 -7.15 -11.96
N VAL A 110 -10.37 -7.40 -12.72
CA VAL A 110 -10.29 -8.24 -13.94
C VAL A 110 -9.40 -7.59 -14.99
N ALA A 111 -9.57 -6.28 -15.23
CA ALA A 111 -8.75 -5.53 -16.19
C ALA A 111 -7.28 -5.41 -15.75
N TYR A 112 -7.04 -5.40 -14.44
CA TYR A 112 -5.68 -5.38 -13.91
C TYR A 112 -4.90 -6.63 -14.31
N GLY A 113 -5.44 -7.83 -14.16
CA GLY A 113 -5.05 -9.10 -14.78
C GLY A 113 -3.57 -9.53 -14.63
N LYS A 114 -2.75 -8.83 -13.83
CA LYS A 114 -1.36 -9.21 -13.62
C LYS A 114 -1.24 -10.38 -12.65
N GLU A 115 -0.10 -11.08 -12.72
CA GLU A 115 0.25 -12.08 -11.73
C GLU A 115 0.58 -11.43 -10.39
N TRP A 116 0.13 -12.01 -9.29
CA TRP A 116 0.51 -11.61 -7.94
C TRP A 116 1.93 -12.09 -7.61
N THR A 117 2.94 -11.43 -8.17
CA THR A 117 4.33 -11.62 -7.74
C THR A 117 4.52 -11.06 -6.33
N PHE A 118 5.67 -11.26 -5.73
CA PHE A 118 5.99 -10.68 -4.42
C PHE A 118 5.95 -9.14 -4.47
N GLU A 119 6.47 -8.54 -5.54
CA GLU A 119 6.51 -7.09 -5.78
C GLU A 119 5.10 -6.52 -5.97
N GLU A 120 4.30 -7.16 -6.83
CA GLU A 120 2.93 -6.73 -7.10
C GLU A 120 2.07 -6.83 -5.84
N MET A 121 2.23 -7.90 -5.07
CA MET A 121 1.52 -8.08 -3.81
C MET A 121 1.98 -7.05 -2.77
N ASN A 122 3.29 -6.77 -2.65
CA ASN A 122 3.80 -5.72 -1.77
C ASN A 122 3.21 -4.36 -2.12
N SER A 123 3.27 -3.98 -3.40
CA SER A 123 2.76 -2.68 -3.89
C SER A 123 1.25 -2.55 -3.67
N TYR A 124 0.49 -3.60 -3.97
CA TYR A 124 -0.96 -3.63 -3.75
C TYR A 124 -1.33 -3.49 -2.27
N LEU A 125 -0.61 -4.18 -1.37
CA LEU A 125 -0.89 -4.15 0.06
C LEU A 125 -0.54 -2.83 0.74
N ILE A 126 0.25 -1.94 0.14
CA ILE A 126 0.48 -0.59 0.67
C ILE A 126 -0.84 0.19 0.74
N LYS A 127 -1.59 0.21 -0.35
CA LYS A 127 -2.89 0.91 -0.45
C LYS A 127 -3.71 0.36 -1.62
N PRO A 128 -4.49 -0.70 -1.43
CA PRO A 128 -5.17 -1.42 -2.51
C PRO A 128 -6.00 -0.55 -3.45
N GLN A 129 -6.79 0.39 -2.91
CA GLN A 129 -7.65 1.26 -3.71
C GLN A 129 -6.88 2.31 -4.53
N ALA A 130 -5.68 2.69 -4.10
CA ALA A 130 -4.83 3.58 -4.88
C ALA A 130 -4.10 2.82 -5.99
N TYR A 131 -3.69 1.58 -5.72
CA TYR A 131 -2.95 0.74 -6.64
C TYR A 131 -3.84 0.20 -7.78
N VAL A 132 -4.99 -0.37 -7.43
CA VAL A 132 -6.01 -0.80 -8.40
C VAL A 132 -7.27 0.05 -8.18
N LYS A 133 -7.35 1.20 -8.85
CA LYS A 133 -8.50 2.11 -8.76
C LYS A 133 -9.77 1.41 -9.22
N GLY A 134 -10.79 1.38 -8.36
CA GLY A 134 -12.06 0.68 -8.62
C GLY A 134 -12.08 -0.78 -8.13
N THR A 135 -11.06 -1.24 -7.40
CA THR A 135 -11.16 -2.50 -6.65
C THR A 135 -12.27 -2.43 -5.60
N LYS A 136 -12.95 -3.56 -5.37
CA LYS A 136 -13.94 -3.70 -4.28
C LYS A 136 -13.30 -3.85 -2.89
N MET A 137 -11.99 -4.09 -2.81
CA MET A 137 -11.29 -4.31 -1.55
C MET A 137 -11.19 -3.01 -0.76
N ALA A 138 -12.03 -2.88 0.28
CA ALA A 138 -12.10 -1.73 1.18
C ALA A 138 -11.10 -1.88 2.34
N PHE A 139 -9.81 -2.03 2.04
CA PHE A 139 -8.74 -2.18 3.02
C PHE A 139 -7.82 -0.96 3.01
N ALA A 140 -7.50 -0.43 4.20
CA ALA A 140 -6.66 0.76 4.33
C ALA A 140 -5.19 0.55 3.91
N GLY A 141 -4.77 -0.71 3.84
CA GLY A 141 -3.41 -1.10 3.52
C GLY A 141 -2.53 -1.36 4.76
N LEU A 142 -1.32 -1.82 4.51
CA LEU A 142 -0.28 -2.10 5.49
C LEU A 142 0.89 -1.14 5.29
N ARG A 143 1.05 -0.16 6.16
CA ARG A 143 2.13 0.84 6.05
C ARG A 143 3.50 0.28 6.41
N LYS A 144 3.56 -0.64 7.38
CA LYS A 144 4.83 -1.21 7.88
C LYS A 144 5.35 -2.26 6.92
N GLU A 145 6.59 -2.13 6.48
CA GLU A 145 7.26 -3.07 5.58
C GLU A 145 7.34 -4.47 6.18
N LYS A 146 7.70 -4.58 7.44
CA LYS A 146 7.73 -5.86 8.16
C LYS A 146 6.37 -6.56 8.16
N ASP A 147 5.25 -5.83 8.29
CA ASP A 147 3.91 -6.42 8.23
C ASP A 147 3.64 -6.96 6.82
N ARG A 148 4.00 -6.20 5.76
CA ARG A 148 3.83 -6.64 4.37
C ARG A 148 4.70 -7.84 4.05
N ALA A 149 6.00 -7.78 4.34
CA ALA A 149 6.93 -8.88 4.16
C ALA A 149 6.41 -10.17 4.82
N SER A 150 6.03 -10.08 6.10
CA SER A 150 5.58 -11.21 6.89
C SER A 150 4.29 -11.82 6.35
N VAL A 151 3.28 -11.00 6.00
CA VAL A 151 2.02 -11.53 5.49
C VAL A 151 2.18 -12.11 4.07
N ILE A 152 3.08 -11.57 3.25
CA ILE A 152 3.39 -12.13 1.93
C ILE A 152 4.06 -13.51 2.07
N LEU A 153 5.04 -13.66 2.95
CA LEU A 153 5.65 -14.96 3.26
C LEU A 153 4.60 -15.95 3.76
N PHE A 154 3.73 -15.53 4.66
CA PHE A 154 2.64 -16.38 5.16
C PHE A 154 1.70 -16.79 4.04
N MET A 155 1.27 -15.86 3.16
CA MET A 155 0.42 -16.19 2.02
C MET A 155 1.11 -17.15 1.04
N ASN A 156 2.42 -16.96 0.80
CA ASN A 156 3.21 -17.89 -0.03
C ASN A 156 3.26 -19.29 0.57
N SER A 157 3.41 -19.42 1.88
CA SER A 157 3.41 -20.73 2.57
C SER A 157 2.06 -21.46 2.49
N LYS A 158 0.96 -20.72 2.21
CA LYS A 158 -0.39 -21.26 2.03
C LYS A 158 -0.67 -21.57 0.56
N SER A 159 0.11 -22.50 0.02
CA SER A 159 0.04 -22.92 -1.37
C SER A 159 0.39 -24.41 -1.48
N SER A 160 -0.17 -25.07 -2.51
CA SER A 160 0.27 -26.41 -2.89
C SER A 160 1.66 -26.40 -3.53
N ASN A 161 2.07 -25.26 -4.09
CA ASN A 161 3.37 -25.05 -4.72
C ASN A 161 3.88 -23.63 -4.39
N PRO A 162 4.44 -23.44 -3.19
CA PRO A 162 4.99 -22.14 -2.81
C PRO A 162 6.06 -21.66 -3.81
N LYS A 163 6.01 -20.39 -4.17
CA LYS A 163 7.02 -19.80 -5.06
C LYS A 163 8.36 -19.72 -4.33
N PRO A 164 9.49 -20.01 -5.01
CA PRO A 164 10.81 -19.78 -4.46
C PRO A 164 10.99 -18.31 -4.10
N LEU A 165 11.67 -18.05 -2.99
CA LEU A 165 12.02 -16.68 -2.61
C LEU A 165 13.12 -16.15 -3.53
N PRO A 166 13.10 -14.87 -3.89
CA PRO A 166 14.10 -14.25 -4.76
C PRO A 166 15.47 -14.12 -4.11
#